data_0a5d9929f83a7142fa5b16f76e5032b9
#
_entry.id   0a5d9929f83a7142fa5b16f76e5032b9
#
_cell.length_a   1.000
_cell.length_b   1.000
_cell.length_c   1.000
_cell.angle_alpha   90.00
_cell.angle_beta   90.00
_cell.angle_gamma   90.00
#
_symmetry.space_group_name_H-M   'P 1'
#
loop_
_entity.id
_entity.type
_entity.pdbx_description
1 polymer ?
#
loop_
_entity_poly.entity_id
_entity_poly.type
_entity_poly.pdbx_seq_one_letter_code
_entity_poly.pdbx_strand_id
1 'polypeptide(L)'
;MKPRPSPQEANREASSGLELRAILNLGHALVRLAEEINWQGFNEALGSYYSDLGRPAISTRLMVALHYLKYQHDLSDEAVVTQWLENPYWQYFSGMKYFEHELPIDPSSMTNWRKRMGEQGAESLLKETIETGVRLKVITTSQLERVNVDTTVQEKSIRFPTDARLYDRMRERLVKQAQHEAVALRQSYQRVGKQLLVQQSRYAHAKQYKRAAACTRKLKTLLGRTIRDIER
;
A
#
# COMPACT_ATOMS: atom_id res chain seq x y z
N MET A 1 18.28 -12.61 -5.77
CA MET A 1 19.63 -12.82 -5.23
C MET A 1 19.67 -12.25 -3.84
N LYS A 2 20.39 -12.88 -2.90
CA LYS A 2 20.53 -12.34 -1.54
C LYS A 2 21.27 -11.00 -1.57
N PRO A 3 20.98 -10.06 -0.65
CA PRO A 3 21.70 -8.80 -0.56
C PRO A 3 23.21 -9.06 -0.39
N ARG A 4 24.03 -8.34 -1.14
CA ARG A 4 25.49 -8.35 -0.99
C ARG A 4 25.94 -6.93 -0.61
N PRO A 5 27.00 -6.77 0.20
CA PRO A 5 27.60 -5.45 0.38
C PRO A 5 27.93 -4.86 -0.99
N SER A 6 27.55 -3.61 -1.23
CA SER A 6 27.78 -3.00 -2.53
C SER A 6 29.29 -2.72 -2.70
N PRO A 7 29.86 -2.90 -3.92
CA PRO A 7 31.25 -2.51 -4.19
C PRO A 7 31.51 -1.01 -3.95
N GLN A 8 30.46 -0.20 -3.90
CA GLN A 8 30.53 1.22 -3.58
C GLN A 8 30.85 1.49 -2.11
N GLU A 9 30.49 0.58 -1.18
CA GLU A 9 30.86 0.70 0.23
C GLU A 9 32.41 0.60 0.42
N ALA A 10 33.07 -0.31 -0.28
CA ALA A 10 34.52 -0.45 -0.22
C ALA A 10 35.28 0.74 -0.84
N ASN A 11 34.73 1.38 -1.88
CA ASN A 11 35.36 2.56 -2.51
C ASN A 11 35.06 3.87 -1.76
N ARG A 12 34.02 3.92 -0.93
CA ARG A 12 33.64 5.13 -0.16
C ARG A 12 34.44 5.27 1.14
N GLU A 13 35.00 4.21 1.66
CA GLU A 13 35.98 4.30 2.77
C GLU A 13 37.21 5.16 2.41
N ALA A 14 37.49 5.34 1.10
CA ALA A 14 38.56 6.20 0.61
C ALA A 14 38.15 7.66 0.36
N SER A 15 36.83 8.00 0.36
CA SER A 15 36.35 9.36 0.17
C SER A 15 35.93 9.92 1.52
N SER A 16 36.57 10.95 1.98
CA SER A 16 36.58 11.67 3.27
C SER A 16 35.21 12.12 3.83
N GLY A 17 34.17 11.28 3.77
CA GLY A 17 32.88 11.52 4.41
C GLY A 17 32.92 11.15 5.89
N LEU A 18 32.41 12.04 6.77
CA LEU A 18 32.21 11.72 8.18
C LEU A 18 31.16 10.60 8.32
N GLU A 19 31.47 9.62 9.17
CA GLU A 19 30.49 8.58 9.48
C GLU A 19 29.24 9.19 10.15
N LEU A 20 28.05 8.73 9.78
CA LEU A 20 26.79 9.17 10.40
C LEU A 20 26.83 9.02 11.92
N ARG A 21 27.44 7.94 12.43
CA ARG A 21 27.57 7.72 13.88
C ARG A 21 28.39 8.81 14.60
N ALA A 22 29.33 9.45 13.90
CA ALA A 22 30.16 10.51 14.46
C ALA A 22 29.46 11.86 14.53
N ILE A 23 28.44 12.10 13.70
CA ILE A 23 27.74 13.38 13.60
C ILE A 23 26.36 13.36 14.24
N LEU A 24 25.79 12.17 14.48
CA LEU A 24 24.45 12.03 15.05
C LEU A 24 24.46 12.02 16.58
N ASN A 25 23.38 12.52 17.16
CA ASN A 25 23.13 12.36 18.60
C ASN A 25 22.77 10.90 18.91
N LEU A 26 23.66 10.17 19.55
CA LEU A 26 23.46 8.76 19.92
C LEU A 26 22.32 8.54 20.93
N GLY A 27 21.91 9.56 21.65
CA GLY A 27 20.73 9.52 22.54
C GLY A 27 19.38 9.61 21.80
N HIS A 28 19.38 9.86 20.49
CA HIS A 28 18.16 9.96 19.70
C HIS A 28 17.41 8.63 19.65
N ALA A 29 16.07 8.67 19.73
CA ALA A 29 15.21 7.48 19.80
C ALA A 29 15.44 6.50 18.66
N LEU A 30 15.58 6.98 17.42
CA LEU A 30 15.83 6.12 16.24
C LEU A 30 17.21 5.47 16.28
N VAL A 31 18.24 6.13 16.85
CA VAL A 31 19.57 5.54 16.98
C VAL A 31 19.54 4.38 17.98
N ARG A 32 18.92 4.61 19.14
CA ARG A 32 18.73 3.56 20.14
C ARG A 32 17.92 2.39 19.59
N LEU A 33 16.82 2.68 18.87
CA LEU A 33 15.99 1.65 18.25
C LEU A 33 16.80 0.86 17.20
N ALA A 34 17.66 1.52 16.42
CA ALA A 34 18.51 0.86 15.44
C ALA A 34 19.49 -0.16 16.06
N GLU A 35 19.90 0.07 17.30
CA GLU A 35 20.83 -0.81 18.03
C GLU A 35 20.10 -1.98 18.71
N GLU A 36 18.81 -1.83 19.04
CA GLU A 36 18.02 -2.84 19.74
C GLU A 36 17.30 -3.83 18.80
N ILE A 37 17.01 -3.43 17.57
CA ILE A 37 16.36 -4.32 16.60
C ILE A 37 17.31 -5.44 16.18
N ASN A 38 16.79 -6.66 16.17
CA ASN A 38 17.52 -7.82 15.66
C ASN A 38 17.48 -7.88 14.12
N TRP A 39 18.33 -7.07 13.48
CA TRP A 39 18.43 -7.00 12.02
C TRP A 39 18.85 -8.32 11.36
N GLN A 40 19.65 -9.13 12.07
CA GLN A 40 20.05 -10.43 11.58
C GLN A 40 18.88 -11.42 11.56
N GLY A 41 18.02 -11.39 12.58
CA GLY A 41 16.79 -12.18 12.60
C GLY A 41 15.89 -11.89 11.40
N PHE A 42 15.81 -10.64 10.97
CA PHE A 42 15.10 -10.30 9.74
C PHE A 42 15.75 -10.86 8.48
N ASN A 43 17.09 -10.85 8.40
CA ASN A 43 17.79 -11.45 7.26
C ASN A 43 17.55 -12.97 7.17
N GLU A 44 17.47 -13.64 8.30
CA GLU A 44 17.18 -15.08 8.37
C GLU A 44 15.73 -15.38 8.04
N ALA A 45 14.78 -14.70 8.70
CA ALA A 45 13.34 -14.89 8.48
C ALA A 45 12.90 -14.57 7.05
N LEU A 46 13.44 -13.50 6.46
CA LEU A 46 13.08 -13.04 5.11
C LEU A 46 13.99 -13.59 4.02
N GLY A 47 15.07 -14.28 4.38
CA GLY A 47 16.05 -14.84 3.43
C GLY A 47 15.46 -15.84 2.43
N SER A 48 14.41 -16.57 2.83
CA SER A 48 13.70 -17.52 1.97
C SER A 48 12.94 -16.87 0.80
N TYR A 49 12.63 -15.59 0.90
CA TYR A 49 11.96 -14.83 -0.16
C TYR A 49 12.90 -14.32 -1.26
N TYR A 50 14.21 -14.55 -1.10
CA TYR A 50 15.24 -14.13 -2.06
C TYR A 50 15.80 -15.31 -2.83
N SER A 51 15.94 -15.15 -4.16
CA SER A 51 16.59 -16.14 -5.03
C SER A 51 18.12 -16.00 -4.96
N ASP A 52 18.84 -17.08 -5.23
CA ASP A 52 20.30 -17.05 -5.34
C ASP A 52 20.79 -16.53 -6.70
N LEU A 53 19.88 -16.40 -7.68
CA LEU A 53 20.15 -15.95 -9.05
C LEU A 53 19.47 -14.59 -9.33
N GLY A 54 20.10 -13.78 -10.16
CA GLY A 54 19.55 -12.52 -10.66
C GLY A 54 20.30 -11.27 -10.14
N ARG A 55 19.67 -10.09 -10.25
CA ARG A 55 20.23 -8.83 -9.73
C ARG A 55 20.34 -8.87 -8.20
N PRO A 56 21.43 -8.34 -7.60
CA PRO A 56 21.53 -8.21 -6.15
C PRO A 56 20.30 -7.52 -5.56
N ALA A 57 19.76 -8.10 -4.50
CA ALA A 57 18.59 -7.53 -3.83
C ALA A 57 18.98 -6.30 -3.00
N ILE A 58 18.00 -5.44 -2.78
CA ILE A 58 18.08 -4.34 -1.84
C ILE A 58 18.28 -4.92 -0.44
N SER A 59 19.05 -4.25 0.41
CA SER A 59 19.30 -4.66 1.80
C SER A 59 17.96 -4.88 2.54
N THR A 60 17.84 -6.01 3.22
CA THR A 60 16.67 -6.32 4.06
C THR A 60 16.48 -5.25 5.13
N ARG A 61 17.56 -4.80 5.77
CA ARG A 61 17.52 -3.74 6.78
C ARG A 61 16.94 -2.45 6.21
N LEU A 62 17.35 -2.03 5.01
CA LEU A 62 16.79 -0.84 4.36
C LEU A 62 15.29 -0.98 4.10
N MET A 63 14.86 -2.12 3.56
CA MET A 63 13.44 -2.35 3.28
C MET A 63 12.58 -2.37 4.54
N VAL A 64 13.03 -3.06 5.58
CA VAL A 64 12.36 -3.12 6.88
C VAL A 64 12.30 -1.72 7.51
N ALA A 65 13.43 -0.99 7.53
CA ALA A 65 13.51 0.34 8.09
C ALA A 65 12.55 1.33 7.40
N LEU A 66 12.49 1.32 6.07
CA LEU A 66 11.55 2.17 5.32
C LEU A 66 10.09 1.84 5.65
N HIS A 67 9.75 0.56 5.88
CA HIS A 67 8.40 0.19 6.29
C HIS A 67 8.10 0.66 7.72
N TYR A 68 9.02 0.53 8.67
CA TYR A 68 8.84 1.09 10.01
C TYR A 68 8.62 2.61 9.97
N LEU A 69 9.48 3.34 9.26
CA LEU A 69 9.38 4.80 9.14
C LEU A 69 8.08 5.23 8.45
N LYS A 70 7.67 4.50 7.41
CA LYS A 70 6.41 4.74 6.73
C LYS A 70 5.22 4.64 7.67
N TYR A 71 5.11 3.56 8.44
CA TYR A 71 4.00 3.35 9.36
C TYR A 71 4.06 4.29 10.58
N GLN A 72 5.25 4.57 11.10
CA GLN A 72 5.44 5.48 12.23
C GLN A 72 5.01 6.91 11.91
N HIS A 73 5.20 7.35 10.67
CA HIS A 73 4.92 8.72 10.24
C HIS A 73 3.69 8.84 9.31
N ASP A 74 2.94 7.74 9.12
CA ASP A 74 1.75 7.67 8.23
C ASP A 74 2.02 8.24 6.82
N LEU A 75 3.10 7.79 6.20
CA LEU A 75 3.58 8.28 4.90
C LEU A 75 3.20 7.36 3.74
N SER A 76 3.16 7.92 2.52
CA SER A 76 3.14 7.12 1.29
C SER A 76 4.52 6.50 0.99
N ASP A 77 4.58 5.53 0.05
CA ASP A 77 5.86 4.92 -0.36
C ASP A 77 6.80 5.97 -0.98
N GLU A 78 6.25 6.93 -1.73
CA GLU A 78 6.99 8.03 -2.34
C GLU A 78 7.52 8.99 -1.29
N ALA A 79 6.66 9.38 -0.34
CA ALA A 79 7.00 10.34 0.70
C ALA A 79 8.10 9.82 1.64
N VAL A 80 8.04 8.54 2.07
CA VAL A 80 9.06 7.98 2.95
C VAL A 80 10.43 7.90 2.28
N VAL A 81 10.48 7.54 0.99
CA VAL A 81 11.75 7.47 0.23
C VAL A 81 12.35 8.85 0.03
N THR A 82 11.51 9.87 -0.27
CA THR A 82 11.96 11.26 -0.42
C THR A 82 12.48 11.83 0.91
N GLN A 83 11.73 11.67 2.00
CA GLN A 83 12.14 12.15 3.32
C GLN A 83 13.38 11.42 3.87
N TRP A 84 13.56 10.15 3.50
CA TRP A 84 14.76 9.41 3.87
C TRP A 84 16.03 10.09 3.36
N LEU A 85 15.98 10.64 2.14
CA LEU A 85 17.12 11.32 1.52
C LEU A 85 17.58 12.55 2.34
N GLU A 86 16.67 13.24 2.98
CA GLU A 86 16.91 14.46 3.72
C GLU A 86 17.26 14.22 5.19
N ASN A 87 17.00 13.01 5.72
CA ASN A 87 17.09 12.74 7.14
C ASN A 87 18.24 11.78 7.49
N PRO A 88 19.34 12.27 8.08
CA PRO A 88 20.49 11.43 8.42
C PRO A 88 20.17 10.38 9.50
N TYR A 89 19.22 10.63 10.41
CA TYR A 89 18.77 9.63 11.38
C TYR A 89 18.04 8.46 10.71
N TRP A 90 17.26 8.73 9.66
CA TRP A 90 16.57 7.69 8.89
C TRP A 90 17.55 6.85 8.10
N GLN A 91 18.58 7.50 7.56
CA GLN A 91 19.66 6.81 6.86
C GLN A 91 20.44 5.89 7.80
N TYR A 92 20.80 6.39 8.98
CA TYR A 92 21.46 5.59 10.02
C TYR A 92 20.61 4.40 10.46
N PHE A 93 19.31 4.63 10.74
CA PHE A 93 18.36 3.57 11.09
C PHE A 93 18.28 2.48 10.02
N SER A 94 18.33 2.88 8.76
CA SER A 94 18.35 1.98 7.60
C SER A 94 19.67 1.26 7.35
N GLY A 95 20.70 1.55 8.16
CA GLY A 95 22.00 0.87 8.11
C GLY A 95 23.05 1.55 7.23
N MET A 96 22.82 2.80 6.84
CA MET A 96 23.84 3.56 6.11
C MET A 96 24.97 3.97 7.08
N LYS A 97 26.20 3.83 6.61
CA LYS A 97 27.40 4.25 7.34
C LYS A 97 27.72 5.73 7.11
N TYR A 98 27.54 6.16 5.87
CA TYR A 98 27.75 7.54 5.40
C TYR A 98 26.45 8.14 4.92
N PHE A 99 26.42 9.48 4.84
CA PHE A 99 25.25 10.19 4.32
C PHE A 99 25.13 9.99 2.80
N GLU A 100 23.97 9.55 2.37
CA GLU A 100 23.66 9.31 0.98
C GLU A 100 22.88 10.49 0.38
N HIS A 101 23.24 10.89 -0.84
CA HIS A 101 22.63 11.99 -1.57
C HIS A 101 21.70 11.55 -2.71
N GLU A 102 21.53 10.24 -2.87
CA GLU A 102 20.69 9.65 -3.90
C GLU A 102 19.57 8.83 -3.25
N LEU A 103 18.44 8.72 -3.96
CA LEU A 103 17.33 7.88 -3.49
C LEU A 103 17.78 6.43 -3.35
N PRO A 104 17.50 5.78 -2.20
CA PRO A 104 17.97 4.43 -1.94
C PRO A 104 17.32 3.38 -2.84
N ILE A 105 16.08 3.64 -3.22
CA ILE A 105 15.24 2.74 -4.03
C ILE A 105 14.22 3.53 -4.84
N ASP A 106 13.66 2.90 -5.86
CA ASP A 106 12.42 3.34 -6.48
C ASP A 106 11.24 3.01 -5.54
N PRO A 107 10.28 3.92 -5.28
CA PRO A 107 9.14 3.68 -4.39
C PRO A 107 8.33 2.43 -4.72
N SER A 108 8.22 2.07 -6.01
CA SER A 108 7.53 0.85 -6.45
C SER A 108 8.16 -0.43 -5.89
N SER A 109 9.44 -0.38 -5.53
CA SER A 109 10.16 -1.49 -4.90
C SER A 109 9.54 -1.88 -3.56
N MET A 110 9.02 -0.92 -2.79
CA MET A 110 8.31 -1.19 -1.53
C MET A 110 7.03 -1.99 -1.76
N THR A 111 6.24 -1.60 -2.75
CA THR A 111 5.02 -2.34 -3.13
C THR A 111 5.35 -3.77 -3.59
N ASN A 112 6.38 -3.94 -4.41
CA ASN A 112 6.81 -5.25 -4.91
C ASN A 112 7.33 -6.13 -3.77
N TRP A 113 8.04 -5.54 -2.81
CA TRP A 113 8.56 -6.24 -1.65
C TRP A 113 7.44 -6.73 -0.73
N ARG A 114 6.44 -5.88 -0.42
CA ARG A 114 5.25 -6.28 0.35
C ARG A 114 4.49 -7.45 -0.30
N LYS A 115 4.32 -7.41 -1.62
CA LYS A 115 3.67 -8.51 -2.36
C LYS A 115 4.46 -9.81 -2.26
N ARG A 116 5.79 -9.75 -2.28
CA ARG A 116 6.67 -10.92 -2.15
C ARG A 116 6.67 -11.47 -0.74
N MET A 117 6.75 -10.61 0.26
CA MET A 117 6.77 -10.96 1.67
C MET A 117 5.45 -11.62 2.13
N GLY A 118 4.31 -11.12 1.63
CA GLY A 118 2.99 -11.65 1.97
C GLY A 118 2.64 -11.52 3.44
N GLU A 119 1.68 -12.32 3.89
CA GLU A 119 1.17 -12.31 5.27
C GLU A 119 2.21 -12.80 6.28
N GLN A 120 2.88 -13.90 5.99
CA GLN A 120 3.89 -14.48 6.88
C GLN A 120 5.07 -13.52 7.17
N GLY A 121 5.51 -12.79 6.15
CA GLY A 121 6.55 -11.79 6.36
C GLY A 121 6.07 -10.60 7.19
N ALA A 122 4.80 -10.19 7.03
CA ALA A 122 4.20 -9.14 7.85
C ALA A 122 4.09 -9.57 9.34
N GLU A 123 3.71 -10.83 9.60
CA GLU A 123 3.71 -11.42 10.95
C GLU A 123 5.11 -11.43 11.57
N SER A 124 6.14 -11.76 10.79
CA SER A 124 7.54 -11.73 11.27
C SER A 124 7.97 -10.32 11.66
N LEU A 125 7.59 -9.28 10.89
CA LEU A 125 7.82 -7.88 11.22
C LEU A 125 7.12 -7.48 12.53
N LEU A 126 5.87 -7.85 12.68
CA LEU A 126 5.08 -7.55 13.88
C LEU A 126 5.67 -8.23 15.11
N LYS A 127 6.03 -9.50 14.99
CA LYS A 127 6.64 -10.28 16.08
C LYS A 127 7.93 -9.62 16.58
N GLU A 128 8.87 -9.30 15.70
CA GLU A 128 10.13 -8.63 16.08
C GLU A 128 9.87 -7.24 16.67
N THR A 129 8.85 -6.50 16.19
CA THR A 129 8.45 -5.21 16.77
C THR A 129 8.04 -5.37 18.24
N ILE A 130 7.22 -6.37 18.53
CA ILE A 130 6.77 -6.67 19.89
C ILE A 130 7.95 -7.10 20.76
N GLU A 131 8.80 -8.01 20.28
CA GLU A 131 9.98 -8.50 21.00
C GLU A 131 10.96 -7.36 21.31
N THR A 132 11.17 -6.45 20.35
CA THR A 132 11.98 -5.24 20.56
C THR A 132 11.36 -4.34 21.63
N GLY A 133 10.03 -4.15 21.63
CA GLY A 133 9.33 -3.38 22.65
C GLY A 133 9.48 -3.99 24.07
N VAL A 134 9.50 -5.30 24.15
CA VAL A 134 9.75 -6.03 25.43
C VAL A 134 11.21 -5.87 25.87
N ARG A 135 12.19 -5.99 24.94
CA ARG A 135 13.63 -5.77 25.26
C ARG A 135 13.90 -4.36 25.76
N LEU A 136 13.27 -3.37 25.16
CA LEU A 136 13.34 -1.97 25.57
C LEU A 136 12.54 -1.65 26.85
N LYS A 137 11.82 -2.66 27.41
CA LYS A 137 10.93 -2.47 28.59
C LYS A 137 9.83 -1.42 28.38
N VAL A 138 9.47 -1.14 27.12
CA VAL A 138 8.34 -0.27 26.76
C VAL A 138 7.03 -1.04 26.83
N ILE A 139 7.10 -2.35 26.56
CA ILE A 139 5.96 -3.28 26.64
C ILE A 139 6.26 -4.30 27.75
N THR A 140 5.31 -4.49 28.67
CA THR A 140 5.37 -5.55 29.67
C THR A 140 4.58 -6.77 29.19
N THR A 141 5.01 -7.97 29.58
CA THR A 141 4.32 -9.22 29.21
C THR A 141 2.85 -9.25 29.65
N SER A 142 2.52 -8.61 30.77
CA SER A 142 1.13 -8.49 31.24
C SER A 142 0.24 -7.64 30.30
N GLN A 143 0.81 -6.70 29.54
CA GLN A 143 0.07 -5.92 28.56
C GLN A 143 -0.26 -6.72 27.30
N LEU A 144 0.47 -7.82 27.03
CA LEU A 144 0.21 -8.71 25.90
C LEU A 144 -0.92 -9.73 26.18
N GLU A 145 -1.31 -9.90 27.44
CA GLU A 145 -2.42 -10.80 27.83
C GLU A 145 -3.80 -10.26 27.39
N ARG A 146 -3.91 -8.94 27.19
CA ARG A 146 -5.15 -8.31 26.76
C ARG A 146 -4.96 -7.59 25.43
N VAL A 147 -5.50 -8.17 24.38
CA VAL A 147 -5.54 -7.55 23.05
C VAL A 147 -6.91 -6.91 22.85
N ASN A 148 -6.95 -5.59 22.68
CA ASN A 148 -8.15 -4.89 22.23
C ASN A 148 -8.18 -4.95 20.70
N VAL A 149 -9.08 -5.77 20.16
CA VAL A 149 -9.34 -5.79 18.71
C VAL A 149 -10.40 -4.73 18.42
N ASP A 150 -9.96 -3.57 17.96
CA ASP A 150 -10.86 -2.54 17.44
C ASP A 150 -11.00 -2.72 15.92
N THR A 151 -12.23 -2.83 15.47
CA THR A 151 -12.51 -2.84 14.04
C THR A 151 -12.39 -1.41 13.53
N THR A 152 -11.30 -1.08 12.88
CA THR A 152 -11.17 0.18 12.15
C THR A 152 -12.27 0.19 11.08
N VAL A 153 -13.32 0.96 11.32
CA VAL A 153 -14.36 1.19 10.32
C VAL A 153 -13.72 2.03 9.22
N GLN A 154 -13.28 1.35 8.17
CA GLN A 154 -12.85 2.04 6.97
C GLN A 154 -14.06 2.79 6.41
N GLU A 155 -13.99 4.12 6.36
CA GLU A 155 -15.05 4.94 5.74
C GLU A 155 -15.27 4.41 4.33
N LYS A 156 -16.44 3.82 4.11
CA LYS A 156 -16.84 3.46 2.75
C LYS A 156 -16.88 4.76 1.96
N SER A 157 -16.10 4.86 0.90
CA SER A 157 -16.22 5.92 -0.09
C SER A 157 -17.61 5.81 -0.74
N ILE A 158 -18.63 6.29 -0.03
CA ILE A 158 -20.00 6.27 -0.48
C ILE A 158 -20.16 7.43 -1.45
N ARG A 159 -20.12 7.11 -2.73
CA ARG A 159 -20.50 8.08 -3.76
C ARG A 159 -21.95 8.45 -3.59
N PHE A 160 -22.26 9.76 -3.65
CA PHE A 160 -23.63 10.26 -3.54
C PHE A 160 -24.57 9.49 -4.48
N PRO A 161 -25.63 8.86 -3.95
CA PRO A 161 -26.57 8.05 -4.74
C PRO A 161 -27.40 8.97 -5.63
N THR A 162 -27.32 8.77 -6.94
CA THR A 162 -28.22 9.39 -7.90
C THR A 162 -29.03 8.31 -8.61
N ASP A 163 -30.28 8.60 -8.98
CA ASP A 163 -31.14 7.64 -9.70
C ASP A 163 -30.46 7.07 -10.94
N ALA A 164 -29.75 7.91 -11.68
CA ALA A 164 -29.01 7.48 -12.87
C ALA A 164 -27.98 6.38 -12.56
N ARG A 165 -27.21 6.57 -11.48
CA ARG A 165 -26.21 5.59 -11.02
C ARG A 165 -26.85 4.32 -10.48
N LEU A 166 -27.98 4.46 -9.77
CA LEU A 166 -28.72 3.30 -9.24
C LEU A 166 -29.26 2.43 -10.39
N TYR A 167 -29.90 3.02 -11.39
CA TYR A 167 -30.41 2.27 -12.55
C TYR A 167 -29.28 1.55 -13.32
N ASP A 168 -28.17 2.20 -13.56
CA ASP A 168 -27.05 1.56 -14.27
C ASP A 168 -26.42 0.44 -13.43
N ARG A 169 -26.25 0.64 -12.12
CA ARG A 169 -25.69 -0.37 -11.21
C ARG A 169 -26.60 -1.59 -11.06
N MET A 170 -27.92 -1.36 -10.99
CA MET A 170 -28.90 -2.46 -10.97
C MET A 170 -28.83 -3.26 -12.26
N ARG A 171 -28.82 -2.58 -13.43
CA ARG A 171 -28.64 -3.25 -14.73
C ARG A 171 -27.36 -4.10 -14.78
N GLU A 172 -26.23 -3.55 -14.32
CA GLU A 172 -24.95 -4.29 -14.31
C GLU A 172 -25.03 -5.53 -13.40
N ARG A 173 -25.66 -5.41 -12.24
CA ARG A 173 -25.85 -6.55 -11.33
C ARG A 173 -26.72 -7.63 -11.95
N LEU A 174 -27.86 -7.25 -12.55
CA LEU A 174 -28.75 -8.20 -13.21
C LEU A 174 -28.06 -8.90 -14.38
N VAL A 175 -27.28 -8.18 -15.20
CA VAL A 175 -26.52 -8.78 -16.29
C VAL A 175 -25.48 -9.79 -15.76
N LYS A 176 -24.77 -9.46 -14.68
CA LYS A 176 -23.83 -10.40 -14.04
C LYS A 176 -24.53 -11.63 -13.47
N GLN A 177 -25.69 -11.44 -12.82
CA GLN A 177 -26.45 -12.55 -12.28
C GLN A 177 -26.98 -13.46 -13.40
N ALA A 178 -27.51 -12.88 -14.47
CA ALA A 178 -27.97 -13.63 -15.63
C ALA A 178 -26.84 -14.45 -16.27
N GLN A 179 -25.63 -13.88 -16.35
CA GLN A 179 -24.44 -14.60 -16.83
C GLN A 179 -24.05 -15.76 -15.90
N HIS A 180 -24.13 -15.54 -14.60
CA HIS A 180 -23.84 -16.58 -13.59
C HIS A 180 -24.83 -17.76 -13.68
N GLU A 181 -26.12 -17.45 -13.85
CA GLU A 181 -27.20 -18.44 -13.99
C GLU A 181 -27.36 -18.97 -15.43
N ALA A 182 -26.43 -18.66 -16.34
CA ALA A 182 -26.46 -19.05 -17.74
C ALA A 182 -27.75 -18.62 -18.49
N VAL A 183 -28.41 -17.54 -18.05
CA VAL A 183 -29.58 -16.97 -18.74
C VAL A 183 -29.11 -16.14 -19.94
N ALA A 184 -29.58 -16.50 -21.13
CA ALA A 184 -29.22 -15.82 -22.36
C ALA A 184 -29.96 -14.47 -22.49
N LEU A 185 -29.23 -13.37 -22.34
CA LEU A 185 -29.74 -12.03 -22.56
C LEU A 185 -29.61 -11.61 -24.03
N ARG A 186 -30.62 -10.97 -24.59
CA ARG A 186 -30.57 -10.39 -25.96
C ARG A 186 -29.50 -9.32 -26.06
N GLN A 187 -29.38 -8.47 -25.02
CA GLN A 187 -28.42 -7.38 -24.99
C GLN A 187 -28.08 -6.94 -23.57
N SER A 188 -26.81 -6.78 -23.23
CA SER A 188 -26.36 -6.32 -21.90
C SER A 188 -26.47 -4.82 -21.70
N TYR A 189 -26.58 -4.01 -22.75
CA TYR A 189 -26.58 -2.54 -22.75
C TYR A 189 -25.39 -1.89 -22.01
N GLN A 190 -24.29 -2.63 -21.82
CA GLN A 190 -23.16 -2.18 -21.00
C GLN A 190 -22.52 -0.89 -21.54
N ARG A 191 -22.23 -0.84 -22.85
CA ARG A 191 -21.62 0.32 -23.50
C ARG A 191 -22.54 1.54 -23.48
N VAL A 192 -23.81 1.33 -23.83
CA VAL A 192 -24.82 2.39 -23.91
C VAL A 192 -25.13 2.94 -22.52
N GLY A 193 -25.23 2.08 -21.50
CA GLY A 193 -25.45 2.50 -20.10
C GLY A 193 -24.32 3.41 -19.60
N LYS A 194 -23.07 3.01 -19.79
CA LYS A 194 -21.92 3.85 -19.43
C LYS A 194 -21.91 5.21 -20.12
N GLN A 195 -22.20 5.25 -21.43
CA GLN A 195 -22.26 6.51 -22.19
C GLN A 195 -23.36 7.44 -21.64
N LEU A 196 -24.57 6.90 -21.38
CA LEU A 196 -25.67 7.68 -20.84
C LEU A 196 -25.37 8.21 -19.43
N LEU A 197 -24.68 7.43 -18.60
CA LEU A 197 -24.27 7.85 -17.27
C LEU A 197 -23.29 9.02 -17.32
N VAL A 198 -22.29 8.96 -18.20
CA VAL A 198 -21.33 10.06 -18.42
C VAL A 198 -22.03 11.31 -18.95
N GLN A 199 -22.93 11.17 -19.93
CA GLN A 199 -23.70 12.29 -20.47
C GLN A 199 -24.60 12.92 -19.42
N GLN A 200 -25.27 12.10 -18.60
CA GLN A 200 -26.11 12.58 -17.50
C GLN A 200 -25.30 13.44 -16.52
N SER A 201 -24.11 12.95 -16.11
CA SER A 201 -23.22 13.70 -15.21
C SER A 201 -22.78 15.02 -15.81
N ARG A 202 -22.38 15.04 -17.09
CA ARG A 202 -21.96 16.26 -17.79
C ARG A 202 -23.11 17.29 -17.87
N TYR A 203 -24.32 16.85 -18.20
CA TYR A 203 -25.49 17.74 -18.25
C TYR A 203 -25.89 18.25 -16.88
N ALA A 204 -25.78 17.44 -15.83
CA ALA A 204 -26.05 17.86 -14.45
C ALA A 204 -25.05 18.94 -14.00
N HIS A 205 -23.75 18.75 -14.27
CA HIS A 205 -22.72 19.76 -13.98
C HIS A 205 -22.94 21.06 -14.75
N ALA A 206 -23.36 20.97 -16.02
CA ALA A 206 -23.69 22.12 -16.83
C ALA A 206 -25.07 22.75 -16.50
N LYS A 207 -25.72 22.33 -15.41
CA LYS A 207 -27.06 22.77 -14.97
C LYS A 207 -28.17 22.57 -16.01
N GLN A 208 -27.95 21.70 -17.01
CA GLN A 208 -28.93 21.35 -18.05
C GLN A 208 -29.86 20.21 -17.56
N TYR A 209 -30.65 20.47 -16.53
CA TYR A 209 -31.43 19.44 -15.81
C TYR A 209 -32.41 18.68 -16.68
N LYS A 210 -33.06 19.35 -17.68
CA LYS A 210 -33.97 18.67 -18.61
C LYS A 210 -33.29 17.57 -19.42
N ARG A 211 -32.04 17.83 -19.90
CA ARG A 211 -31.24 16.86 -20.64
C ARG A 211 -30.71 15.75 -19.73
N ALA A 212 -30.29 16.10 -18.52
CA ALA A 212 -29.87 15.13 -17.50
C ALA A 212 -31.02 14.17 -17.17
N ALA A 213 -32.24 14.68 -16.93
CA ALA A 213 -33.42 13.87 -16.68
C ALA A 213 -33.79 12.95 -17.86
N ALA A 214 -33.59 13.39 -19.09
CA ALA A 214 -33.79 12.55 -20.28
C ALA A 214 -32.82 11.35 -20.30
N CYS A 215 -31.56 11.57 -19.95
CA CYS A 215 -30.60 10.48 -19.82
C CYS A 215 -30.97 9.49 -18.69
N THR A 216 -31.42 9.99 -17.54
CA THR A 216 -31.87 9.16 -16.41
C THR A 216 -33.07 8.29 -16.83
N ARG A 217 -34.05 8.85 -17.55
CA ARG A 217 -35.20 8.08 -18.08
C ARG A 217 -34.74 6.97 -19.05
N LYS A 218 -33.76 7.25 -19.91
CA LYS A 218 -33.20 6.22 -20.81
C LYS A 218 -32.53 5.10 -20.02
N LEU A 219 -31.76 5.40 -18.96
CA LEU A 219 -31.17 4.39 -18.10
C LEU A 219 -32.22 3.52 -17.41
N LYS A 220 -33.30 4.12 -16.89
CA LYS A 220 -34.48 3.39 -16.36
C LYS A 220 -35.08 2.43 -17.41
N THR A 221 -35.21 2.90 -18.66
CA THR A 221 -35.72 2.08 -19.75
C THR A 221 -34.81 0.89 -20.06
N LEU A 222 -33.47 1.09 -20.05
CA LEU A 222 -32.52 0.00 -20.26
C LEU A 222 -32.61 -1.06 -19.17
N LEU A 223 -32.71 -0.63 -17.89
CA LEU A 223 -32.94 -1.53 -16.77
C LEU A 223 -34.20 -2.34 -16.95
N GLY A 224 -35.35 -1.68 -17.24
CA GLY A 224 -36.62 -2.37 -17.48
C GLY A 224 -36.60 -3.35 -18.66
N ARG A 225 -35.81 -3.06 -19.70
CA ARG A 225 -35.58 -4.04 -20.80
C ARG A 225 -34.81 -5.27 -20.32
N THR A 226 -33.76 -5.08 -19.52
CA THR A 226 -32.98 -6.18 -18.95
C THR A 226 -33.84 -7.06 -18.06
N ILE A 227 -34.70 -6.46 -17.21
CA ILE A 227 -35.60 -7.21 -16.35
C ILE A 227 -36.54 -8.09 -17.19
N ARG A 228 -37.25 -7.49 -18.16
CA ARG A 228 -38.18 -8.24 -19.02
C ARG A 228 -37.47 -9.31 -19.87
N ASP A 229 -36.20 -9.16 -20.16
CA ASP A 229 -35.45 -10.16 -20.90
C ASP A 229 -35.08 -11.36 -20.04
N ILE A 230 -34.88 -11.13 -18.72
CA ILE A 230 -34.64 -12.18 -17.72
C ILE A 230 -35.95 -12.92 -17.36
N GLU A 231 -37.08 -12.23 -17.30
CA GLU A 231 -38.39 -12.79 -16.96
C GLU A 231 -38.98 -13.65 -18.11
N ARG A 232 -38.40 -13.63 -19.27
CA ARG A 232 -38.89 -14.41 -20.44
C ARG A 232 -38.25 -15.78 -20.52
#